data_ea0483161bcc26dbb21e4422eb33ffe9
#
_entry.id   ea0483161bcc26dbb21e4422eb33ffe9
#
_cell.length_a   1.000
_cell.length_b   1.000
_cell.length_c   1.000
_cell.angle_alpha   90.00
_cell.angle_beta   90.00
_cell.angle_gamma   90.00
#
_symmetry.space_group_name_H-M   'P 1'
#
loop_
_entity.id
_entity.type
_entity.pdbx_description
1 polymer ?
#
loop_
_entity_poly.entity_id
_entity_poly.type
_entity_poly.pdbx_seq_one_letter_code
_entity_poly.pdbx_strand_id
1 'polypeptide(L)'
;MKIKIRLYLFFFLIVLFNGCSEKQPKEIKKIVLLGDSLMSGYGLSSEKHLDKILQKDLNLSGYKITIINKSVSGDTSSDGLARLDKILEIKDTDLIILGLGANDMLQGVAPQKTKKNLQEIITNIKNENIEILLAGMKATTSRGLSYKKKFDEIYPELSKNNDIFFFPFLLKDVALNPDFNQSDGIHPNFNGVKIISINLKKSIVGLIK
;
A
#
# COMPACT_ATOMS: atom_id res chain seq x y z
N MET A 1 56.83 45.64 -38.54
CA MET A 1 56.46 44.24 -38.28
C MET A 1 55.30 44.26 -37.32
N LYS A 2 54.06 44.13 -37.81
CA LYS A 2 52.83 44.25 -36.98
C LYS A 2 52.39 42.86 -36.61
N ILE A 3 52.45 42.52 -35.31
CA ILE A 3 51.99 41.25 -34.77
C ILE A 3 50.49 41.36 -34.56
N LYS A 4 49.68 40.55 -35.29
CA LYS A 4 48.24 40.42 -35.06
C LYS A 4 48.01 39.35 -34.02
N ILE A 5 47.56 39.75 -32.83
CA ILE A 5 47.10 38.86 -31.76
C ILE A 5 45.68 38.43 -32.12
N ARG A 6 45.49 37.15 -32.43
CA ARG A 6 44.17 36.50 -32.61
C ARG A 6 43.67 36.08 -31.23
N LEU A 7 42.64 36.75 -30.75
CA LEU A 7 41.92 36.42 -29.53
C LEU A 7 40.94 35.28 -29.83
N TYR A 8 41.24 34.07 -29.33
CA TYR A 8 40.29 32.95 -29.41
C TYR A 8 39.34 33.02 -28.21
N LEU A 9 38.07 33.41 -28.46
CA LEU A 9 37.00 33.29 -27.45
C LEU A 9 36.63 31.81 -27.34
N PHE A 10 37.00 31.18 -26.24
CA PHE A 10 36.50 29.85 -25.84
C PHE A 10 35.12 30.03 -25.24
N PHE A 11 34.07 29.70 -25.99
CA PHE A 11 32.70 29.59 -25.47
C PHE A 11 32.59 28.30 -24.65
N PHE A 12 32.62 28.41 -23.34
CA PHE A 12 32.36 27.29 -22.43
C PHE A 12 30.85 27.06 -22.36
N LEU A 13 30.36 26.10 -23.13
CA LEU A 13 28.97 25.68 -23.11
C LEU A 13 28.71 24.88 -21.81
N ILE A 14 28.20 25.54 -20.76
CA ILE A 14 27.75 24.85 -19.55
C ILE A 14 26.46 24.13 -19.90
N VAL A 15 26.56 22.84 -20.20
CA VAL A 15 25.40 21.94 -20.30
C VAL A 15 24.93 21.67 -18.87
N LEU A 16 23.87 22.38 -18.46
CA LEU A 16 23.14 22.04 -17.24
C LEU A 16 22.42 20.69 -17.48
N PHE A 17 23.06 19.63 -17.04
CA PHE A 17 22.35 18.35 -16.86
C PHE A 17 21.33 18.56 -15.74
N ASN A 18 20.07 18.84 -16.12
CA ASN A 18 18.93 18.59 -15.24
C ASN A 18 18.88 17.07 -15.05
N GLY A 19 19.61 16.58 -14.03
CA GLY A 19 19.50 15.21 -13.60
C GLY A 19 18.09 14.99 -13.09
N CYS A 20 17.22 14.39 -13.91
CA CYS A 20 16.11 13.63 -13.38
C CYS A 20 16.74 12.61 -12.43
N SER A 21 16.62 12.83 -11.13
CA SER A 21 16.97 11.84 -10.13
C SER A 21 15.97 10.69 -10.30
N GLU A 22 16.32 9.71 -11.13
CA GLU A 22 15.64 8.42 -11.07
C GLU A 22 15.82 7.93 -9.63
N LYS A 23 14.70 7.87 -8.89
CA LYS A 23 14.68 7.23 -7.58
C LYS A 23 15.29 5.84 -7.75
N GLN A 24 16.47 5.63 -7.20
CA GLN A 24 17.06 4.28 -7.17
C GLN A 24 16.06 3.37 -6.45
N PRO A 25 15.78 2.18 -7.01
CA PRO A 25 14.86 1.26 -6.37
C PRO A 25 15.35 0.96 -4.95
N LYS A 26 14.53 1.31 -3.96
CA LYS A 26 14.86 1.06 -2.55
C LYS A 26 14.79 -0.44 -2.30
N GLU A 27 15.84 -1.01 -1.74
CA GLU A 27 15.81 -2.43 -1.34
C GLU A 27 14.77 -2.60 -0.22
N ILE A 28 13.75 -3.43 -0.45
CA ILE A 28 12.70 -3.73 0.53
C ILE A 28 13.07 -5.01 1.27
N LYS A 29 13.34 -4.89 2.57
CA LYS A 29 13.67 -6.00 3.47
C LYS A 29 12.61 -6.23 4.55
N LYS A 30 11.92 -5.19 4.96
CA LYS A 30 10.90 -5.25 6.01
C LYS A 30 9.60 -4.59 5.56
N ILE A 31 8.52 -5.36 5.59
CA ILE A 31 7.17 -4.93 5.26
C ILE A 31 6.30 -4.99 6.52
N VAL A 32 5.54 -3.92 6.78
CA VAL A 32 4.53 -3.90 7.83
C VAL A 32 3.14 -3.89 7.18
N LEU A 33 2.26 -4.78 7.63
CA LEU A 33 0.85 -4.76 7.25
C LEU A 33 0.08 -3.89 8.25
N LEU A 34 -0.55 -2.83 7.76
CA LEU A 34 -1.45 -1.95 8.51
C LEU A 34 -2.84 -2.04 7.90
N GLY A 35 -3.69 -2.86 8.50
CA GLY A 35 -5.02 -3.15 8.00
C GLY A 35 -6.00 -3.54 9.09
N ASP A 36 -7.10 -4.12 8.67
CA ASP A 36 -8.18 -4.61 9.50
C ASP A 36 -8.28 -6.15 9.48
N SER A 37 -9.50 -6.71 9.69
CA SER A 37 -9.76 -8.15 9.70
C SER A 37 -9.39 -8.86 8.40
N LEU A 38 -9.42 -8.17 7.26
CA LEU A 38 -9.09 -8.75 5.96
C LEU A 38 -7.59 -9.08 5.84
N MET A 39 -6.76 -8.46 6.65
CA MET A 39 -5.31 -8.67 6.66
C MET A 39 -4.81 -9.32 7.95
N SER A 40 -5.57 -9.25 9.06
CA SER A 40 -5.15 -9.80 10.36
C SER A 40 -5.25 -11.32 10.46
N GLY A 41 -6.01 -11.96 9.55
CA GLY A 41 -6.27 -13.41 9.60
C GLY A 41 -7.47 -13.80 10.45
N TYR A 42 -8.47 -12.92 10.56
CA TYR A 42 -9.71 -13.18 11.31
C TYR A 42 -10.32 -14.54 10.96
N GLY A 43 -10.69 -15.31 12.00
CA GLY A 43 -11.32 -16.62 11.87
C GLY A 43 -10.41 -17.76 11.39
N LEU A 44 -9.12 -17.52 11.20
CA LEU A 44 -8.15 -18.50 10.73
C LEU A 44 -7.09 -18.79 11.82
N SER A 45 -6.51 -20.00 11.78
CA SER A 45 -5.35 -20.31 12.59
C SER A 45 -4.10 -19.55 12.09
N SER A 46 -3.17 -19.26 12.99
CA SER A 46 -2.07 -18.31 12.75
C SER A 46 -1.20 -18.63 11.54
N GLU A 47 -0.97 -19.91 11.25
CA GLU A 47 -0.19 -20.37 10.09
C GLU A 47 -0.88 -20.09 8.75
N LYS A 48 -2.19 -19.77 8.76
CA LYS A 48 -3.01 -19.43 7.59
C LYS A 48 -3.18 -17.93 7.40
N HIS A 49 -2.62 -17.11 8.27
CA HIS A 49 -2.70 -15.66 8.16
C HIS A 49 -1.93 -15.14 6.94
N LEU A 50 -2.36 -13.99 6.44
CA LEU A 50 -1.80 -13.38 5.22
C LEU A 50 -0.29 -13.15 5.31
N ASP A 51 0.19 -12.66 6.44
CA ASP A 51 1.63 -12.43 6.66
C ASP A 51 2.46 -13.71 6.52
N LYS A 52 1.95 -14.85 7.05
CA LYS A 52 2.65 -16.14 6.99
C LYS A 52 2.70 -16.69 5.56
N ILE A 53 1.58 -16.61 4.85
CA ILE A 53 1.51 -17.10 3.48
C ILE A 53 2.34 -16.22 2.55
N LEU A 54 2.22 -14.90 2.65
CA LEU A 54 2.96 -13.94 1.85
C LEU A 54 4.48 -14.02 2.12
N GLN A 55 4.88 -14.16 3.40
CA GLN A 55 6.27 -14.38 3.80
C GLN A 55 6.84 -15.64 3.13
N LYS A 56 6.09 -16.75 3.21
CA LYS A 56 6.49 -18.01 2.57
C LYS A 56 6.61 -17.88 1.06
N ASP A 57 5.63 -17.25 0.41
CA ASP A 57 5.58 -17.07 -1.05
C ASP A 57 6.73 -16.19 -1.57
N LEU A 58 7.12 -15.16 -0.82
CA LEU A 58 8.26 -14.31 -1.14
C LEU A 58 9.58 -15.05 -0.95
N ASN A 59 9.74 -15.78 0.16
CA ASN A 59 10.95 -16.57 0.44
C ASN A 59 11.17 -17.66 -0.63
N LEU A 60 10.11 -18.37 -1.04
CA LEU A 60 10.17 -19.36 -2.13
C LEU A 60 10.56 -18.74 -3.47
N SER A 61 10.32 -17.45 -3.66
CA SER A 61 10.71 -16.68 -4.85
C SER A 61 12.12 -16.04 -4.72
N GLY A 62 12.87 -16.35 -3.66
CA GLY A 62 14.23 -15.87 -3.42
C GLY A 62 14.33 -14.50 -2.73
N TYR A 63 13.22 -13.88 -2.35
CA TYR A 63 13.22 -12.59 -1.66
C TYR A 63 13.34 -12.76 -0.15
N LYS A 64 14.41 -12.24 0.44
CA LYS A 64 14.65 -12.26 1.90
C LYS A 64 13.94 -11.06 2.57
N ILE A 65 12.61 -11.14 2.67
CA ILE A 65 11.77 -10.07 3.22
C ILE A 65 11.14 -10.55 4.53
N THR A 66 11.14 -9.71 5.55
CA THR A 66 10.42 -9.94 6.80
C THR A 66 9.08 -9.23 6.75
N ILE A 67 7.99 -9.93 7.07
CA ILE A 67 6.64 -9.35 7.16
C ILE A 67 6.18 -9.31 8.60
N ILE A 68 5.79 -8.13 9.07
CA ILE A 68 5.22 -7.89 10.40
C ILE A 68 3.76 -7.51 10.24
N ASN A 69 2.85 -8.31 10.78
CA ASN A 69 1.43 -8.00 10.73
C ASN A 69 1.02 -7.16 11.95
N LYS A 70 0.57 -5.94 11.68
CA LYS A 70 0.00 -5.00 12.64
C LYS A 70 -1.46 -4.66 12.34
N SER A 71 -2.12 -5.52 11.55
CA SER A 71 -3.55 -5.38 11.27
C SER A 71 -4.38 -5.79 12.47
N VAL A 72 -5.47 -5.07 12.73
CA VAL A 72 -6.37 -5.31 13.85
C VAL A 72 -7.79 -5.47 13.34
N SER A 73 -8.42 -6.59 13.68
CA SER A 73 -9.81 -6.86 13.28
C SER A 73 -10.76 -5.80 13.83
N GLY A 74 -11.63 -5.26 12.98
CA GLY A 74 -12.59 -4.23 13.33
C GLY A 74 -12.11 -2.80 13.13
N ASP A 75 -10.83 -2.57 12.93
CA ASP A 75 -10.29 -1.21 12.73
C ASP A 75 -10.93 -0.49 11.56
N THR A 76 -11.38 0.72 11.83
CA THR A 76 -11.69 1.74 10.82
C THR A 76 -10.42 2.50 10.44
N SER A 77 -10.54 3.40 9.45
CA SER A 77 -9.46 4.34 9.13
C SER A 77 -9.07 5.23 10.32
N SER A 78 -10.04 5.56 11.19
CA SER A 78 -9.82 6.35 12.41
C SER A 78 -9.01 5.57 13.46
N ASP A 79 -9.32 4.28 13.63
CA ASP A 79 -8.62 3.43 14.61
C ASP A 79 -7.18 3.17 14.17
N GLY A 80 -6.99 2.89 12.86
CA GLY A 80 -5.65 2.76 12.28
C GLY A 80 -4.81 4.03 12.43
N LEU A 81 -5.40 5.20 12.25
CA LEU A 81 -4.75 6.50 12.48
C LEU A 81 -4.36 6.67 13.96
N ALA A 82 -5.26 6.35 14.88
CA ALA A 82 -5.03 6.52 16.32
C ALA A 82 -3.87 5.68 16.88
N ARG A 83 -3.52 4.57 16.21
CA ARG A 83 -2.41 3.70 16.63
C ARG A 83 -1.17 3.77 15.72
N LEU A 84 -1.16 4.70 14.76
CA LEU A 84 -0.12 4.79 13.74
C LEU A 84 1.26 5.02 14.35
N ASP A 85 1.40 5.88 15.36
CA ASP A 85 2.69 6.19 16.01
C ASP A 85 3.42 4.93 16.47
N LYS A 86 2.70 3.99 17.12
CA LYS A 86 3.28 2.69 17.54
C LYS A 86 3.74 1.80 16.39
N ILE A 87 3.22 2.03 15.20
CA ILE A 87 3.61 1.31 13.99
C ILE A 87 4.86 1.95 13.40
N LEU A 88 4.94 3.28 13.41
CA LEU A 88 6.10 4.04 12.93
C LEU A 88 7.34 3.84 13.83
N GLU A 89 7.16 3.44 15.10
CA GLU A 89 8.27 3.03 15.98
C GLU A 89 8.98 1.75 15.55
N ILE A 90 8.41 0.96 14.62
CA ILE A 90 9.03 -0.27 14.10
C ILE A 90 10.22 0.10 13.21
N LYS A 91 11.42 -0.04 13.76
CA LYS A 91 12.66 0.33 13.07
C LYS A 91 12.87 -0.45 11.78
N ASP A 92 13.57 0.16 10.85
CA ASP A 92 13.95 -0.42 9.56
C ASP A 92 12.76 -0.90 8.72
N THR A 93 11.60 -0.25 8.86
CA THR A 93 10.45 -0.51 7.99
C THR A 93 10.70 0.13 6.63
N ASP A 94 10.70 -0.67 5.57
CA ASP A 94 10.91 -0.18 4.20
C ASP A 94 9.60 0.10 3.49
N LEU A 95 8.56 -0.70 3.76
CA LEU A 95 7.25 -0.62 3.10
C LEU A 95 6.14 -0.86 4.11
N ILE A 96 5.11 -0.01 4.08
CA ILE A 96 3.84 -0.28 4.74
C ILE A 96 2.79 -0.62 3.68
N ILE A 97 2.13 -1.79 3.83
CA ILE A 97 0.93 -2.12 3.06
C ILE A 97 -0.26 -1.64 3.87
N LEU A 98 -0.89 -0.56 3.39
CA LEU A 98 -2.02 0.09 4.04
C LEU A 98 -3.33 -0.42 3.44
N GLY A 99 -4.11 -1.19 4.22
CA GLY A 99 -5.38 -1.77 3.80
C GLY A 99 -6.48 -1.55 4.84
N LEU A 100 -6.95 -0.32 4.95
CA LEU A 100 -8.03 0.12 5.84
C LEU A 100 -9.20 0.72 5.05
N GLY A 101 -10.37 0.80 5.69
CA GLY A 101 -11.56 1.43 5.15
C GLY A 101 -12.74 0.48 4.90
N ALA A 102 -12.53 -0.83 4.94
CA ALA A 102 -13.65 -1.79 4.81
C ALA A 102 -14.66 -1.61 5.95
N ASN A 103 -14.20 -1.44 7.20
CA ASN A 103 -15.08 -1.18 8.33
C ASN A 103 -15.74 0.20 8.27
N ASP A 104 -15.06 1.22 7.74
CA ASP A 104 -15.68 2.52 7.45
C ASP A 104 -16.91 2.36 6.55
N MET A 105 -16.76 1.60 5.46
CA MET A 105 -17.84 1.31 4.53
C MET A 105 -18.95 0.52 5.21
N LEU A 106 -18.64 -0.52 5.96
CA LEU A 106 -19.62 -1.33 6.68
C LEU A 106 -20.41 -0.52 7.71
N GLN A 107 -19.76 0.39 8.42
CA GLN A 107 -20.37 1.26 9.43
C GLN A 107 -21.05 2.50 8.82
N GLY A 108 -20.85 2.79 7.52
CA GLY A 108 -21.42 3.95 6.85
C GLY A 108 -20.74 5.26 7.21
N VAL A 109 -19.47 5.21 7.56
CA VAL A 109 -18.65 6.40 7.73
C VAL A 109 -18.64 7.20 6.42
N ALA A 110 -18.81 8.51 6.50
CA ALA A 110 -18.78 9.36 5.32
C ALA A 110 -17.47 9.18 4.53
N PRO A 111 -17.50 8.95 3.20
CA PRO A 111 -16.29 8.72 2.39
C PRO A 111 -15.23 9.81 2.54
N GLN A 112 -15.66 11.06 2.75
CA GLN A 112 -14.74 12.19 2.97
C GLN A 112 -13.94 12.03 4.27
N LYS A 113 -14.55 11.46 5.34
CA LYS A 113 -13.86 11.20 6.61
C LYS A 113 -12.84 10.08 6.44
N THR A 114 -13.23 8.98 5.79
CA THR A 114 -12.31 7.88 5.45
C THR A 114 -11.13 8.40 4.64
N LYS A 115 -11.39 9.19 3.60
CA LYS A 115 -10.35 9.81 2.77
C LYS A 115 -9.40 10.69 3.59
N LYS A 116 -9.95 11.53 4.48
CA LYS A 116 -9.14 12.40 5.35
C LYS A 116 -8.22 11.58 6.26
N ASN A 117 -8.75 10.56 6.93
CA ASN A 117 -7.96 9.71 7.83
C ASN A 117 -6.84 8.97 7.07
N LEU A 118 -7.16 8.38 5.91
CA LEU A 118 -6.16 7.70 5.07
C LEU A 118 -5.09 8.67 4.54
N GLN A 119 -5.47 9.90 4.15
CA GLN A 119 -4.52 10.93 3.75
C GLN A 119 -3.56 11.28 4.90
N GLU A 120 -4.06 11.41 6.11
CA GLU A 120 -3.24 11.71 7.30
C GLU A 120 -2.28 10.56 7.61
N ILE A 121 -2.75 9.30 7.55
CA ILE A 121 -1.91 8.11 7.67
C ILE A 121 -0.78 8.14 6.61
N ILE A 122 -1.13 8.36 5.35
CA ILE A 122 -0.17 8.42 4.23
C ILE A 122 0.87 9.52 4.47
N THR A 123 0.44 10.71 4.89
CA THR A 123 1.33 11.84 5.17
C THR A 123 2.33 11.50 6.26
N ASN A 124 1.86 10.92 7.38
CA ASN A 124 2.73 10.56 8.50
C ASN A 124 3.74 9.46 8.12
N ILE A 125 3.31 8.44 7.38
CA ILE A 125 4.22 7.38 6.89
C ILE A 125 5.29 7.97 5.95
N LYS A 126 4.91 8.88 5.04
CA LYS A 126 5.85 9.53 4.12
C LYS A 126 6.88 10.40 4.84
N ASN A 127 6.49 11.06 5.94
CA ASN A 127 7.40 11.86 6.76
C ASN A 127 8.53 11.01 7.36
N GLU A 128 8.30 9.71 7.60
CA GLU A 128 9.31 8.75 8.05
C GLU A 128 10.13 8.12 6.89
N ASN A 129 9.96 8.61 5.65
CA ASN A 129 10.62 8.08 4.45
C ASN A 129 10.34 6.57 4.21
N ILE A 130 9.16 6.08 4.61
CA ILE A 130 8.72 4.71 4.40
C ILE A 130 7.86 4.67 3.13
N GLU A 131 8.10 3.67 2.27
CA GLU A 131 7.28 3.46 1.07
C GLU A 131 5.88 2.94 1.45
N ILE A 132 4.89 3.23 0.59
CA ILE A 132 3.50 2.83 0.84
C ILE A 132 2.95 2.08 -0.37
N LEU A 133 2.39 0.90 -0.12
CA LEU A 133 1.48 0.22 -1.03
C LEU A 133 0.06 0.36 -0.49
N LEU A 134 -0.72 1.26 -1.09
CA LEU A 134 -2.12 1.45 -0.72
C LEU A 134 -2.98 0.33 -1.33
N ALA A 135 -3.52 -0.54 -0.48
CA ALA A 135 -4.44 -1.60 -0.88
C ALA A 135 -5.88 -1.05 -0.86
N GLY A 136 -6.44 -0.87 -2.06
CA GLY A 136 -7.77 -0.29 -2.24
C GLY A 136 -8.89 -1.22 -1.76
N MET A 137 -9.99 -0.59 -1.35
CA MET A 137 -11.27 -1.24 -1.02
C MET A 137 -12.34 -0.77 -1.99
N LYS A 138 -13.41 -1.56 -2.11
CA LYS A 138 -14.58 -1.21 -2.94
C LYS A 138 -15.85 -1.35 -2.12
N ALA A 139 -16.71 -0.34 -2.20
CA ALA A 139 -18.00 -0.39 -1.52
C ALA A 139 -19.02 -1.24 -2.29
N THR A 140 -19.89 -1.88 -1.52
CA THR A 140 -21.12 -2.50 -2.08
C THR A 140 -22.15 -1.43 -2.40
N THR A 141 -23.22 -1.82 -3.10
CA THR A 141 -24.35 -0.92 -3.41
C THR A 141 -25.33 -0.74 -2.24
N SER A 142 -25.16 -1.47 -1.15
CA SER A 142 -26.07 -1.46 0.01
C SER A 142 -26.27 -0.07 0.63
N ARG A 143 -25.30 0.84 0.46
CA ARG A 143 -25.37 2.23 0.93
C ARG A 143 -25.72 3.23 -0.18
N GLY A 144 -26.20 2.72 -1.33
CA GLY A 144 -26.55 3.52 -2.50
C GLY A 144 -25.38 3.83 -3.43
N LEU A 145 -25.70 4.10 -4.68
CA LEU A 145 -24.71 4.30 -5.75
C LEU A 145 -23.85 5.56 -5.52
N SER A 146 -24.42 6.61 -4.92
CA SER A 146 -23.66 7.84 -4.62
C SER A 146 -22.57 7.60 -3.59
N TYR A 147 -22.86 6.83 -2.52
CA TYR A 147 -21.86 6.46 -1.54
C TYR A 147 -20.77 5.61 -2.18
N LYS A 148 -21.18 4.57 -2.90
CA LYS A 148 -20.24 3.67 -3.59
C LYS A 148 -19.28 4.44 -4.50
N LYS A 149 -19.80 5.32 -5.35
CA LYS A 149 -18.96 6.13 -6.26
C LYS A 149 -17.90 6.92 -5.47
N LYS A 150 -18.34 7.68 -4.47
CA LYS A 150 -17.45 8.52 -3.64
C LYS A 150 -16.42 7.69 -2.86
N PHE A 151 -16.80 6.49 -2.39
CA PHE A 151 -15.90 5.61 -1.66
C PHE A 151 -14.86 4.96 -2.58
N ASP A 152 -15.28 4.46 -3.73
CA ASP A 152 -14.39 3.78 -4.68
C ASP A 152 -13.35 4.73 -5.30
N GLU A 153 -13.63 6.05 -5.35
CA GLU A 153 -12.72 7.10 -5.83
C GLU A 153 -11.61 7.45 -4.82
N ILE A 154 -11.76 7.12 -3.52
CA ILE A 154 -10.79 7.48 -2.46
C ILE A 154 -9.38 6.98 -2.79
N TYR A 155 -9.24 5.70 -3.06
CA TYR A 155 -7.94 5.05 -3.14
C TYR A 155 -7.14 5.45 -4.39
N PRO A 156 -7.70 5.44 -5.61
CA PRO A 156 -6.98 5.91 -6.79
C PRO A 156 -6.60 7.40 -6.70
N GLU A 157 -7.45 8.24 -6.11
CA GLU A 157 -7.13 9.66 -5.90
C GLU A 157 -5.98 9.83 -4.89
N LEU A 158 -6.04 9.14 -3.75
CA LEU A 158 -4.98 9.21 -2.74
C LEU A 158 -3.66 8.71 -3.30
N SER A 159 -3.66 7.61 -4.03
CA SER A 159 -2.45 7.07 -4.65
C SER A 159 -1.83 8.06 -5.62
N LYS A 160 -2.62 8.61 -6.53
CA LYS A 160 -2.18 9.58 -7.53
C LYS A 160 -1.66 10.87 -6.90
N ASN A 161 -2.40 11.42 -5.92
CA ASN A 161 -2.06 12.72 -5.32
C ASN A 161 -0.83 12.66 -4.42
N ASN A 162 -0.50 11.48 -3.89
CA ASN A 162 0.64 11.29 -3.00
C ASN A 162 1.84 10.61 -3.67
N ASP A 163 1.73 10.22 -4.95
CA ASP A 163 2.76 9.46 -5.69
C ASP A 163 3.21 8.22 -4.92
N ILE A 164 2.24 7.37 -4.55
CA ILE A 164 2.47 6.11 -3.83
C ILE A 164 1.97 4.92 -4.64
N PHE A 165 2.50 3.74 -4.33
CA PHE A 165 2.11 2.51 -5.00
C PHE A 165 0.66 2.14 -4.71
N PHE A 166 -0.01 1.58 -5.70
CA PHE A 166 -1.43 1.27 -5.62
C PHE A 166 -1.75 -0.16 -6.01
N PHE A 167 -2.39 -0.88 -5.10
CA PHE A 167 -3.03 -2.16 -5.36
C PHE A 167 -4.55 -1.95 -5.41
N PRO A 168 -5.18 -1.98 -6.59
CA PRO A 168 -6.52 -1.41 -6.80
C PRO A 168 -7.65 -2.01 -5.96
N PHE A 169 -7.54 -3.31 -5.57
CA PHE A 169 -8.54 -3.95 -4.75
C PHE A 169 -7.95 -5.14 -3.99
N LEU A 170 -7.90 -5.06 -2.66
CA LEU A 170 -7.32 -6.10 -1.80
C LEU A 170 -7.97 -7.46 -2.03
N LEU A 171 -9.30 -7.50 -2.17
CA LEU A 171 -10.08 -8.73 -2.36
C LEU A 171 -10.29 -9.10 -3.85
N LYS A 172 -9.39 -8.64 -4.73
CA LYS A 172 -9.45 -9.03 -6.14
C LYS A 172 -9.44 -10.57 -6.28
N ASP A 173 -10.36 -11.07 -7.09
CA ASP A 173 -10.57 -12.51 -7.36
C ASP A 173 -11.05 -13.33 -6.13
N VAL A 174 -11.39 -12.66 -5.02
CA VAL A 174 -11.86 -13.28 -3.77
C VAL A 174 -13.26 -12.80 -3.39
N ALA A 175 -13.51 -11.49 -3.51
CA ALA A 175 -14.77 -10.90 -3.05
C ALA A 175 -15.98 -11.56 -3.70
N LEU A 176 -17.03 -11.78 -2.89
CA LEU A 176 -18.33 -12.35 -3.31
C LEU A 176 -18.26 -13.79 -3.86
N ASN A 177 -17.14 -14.48 -3.75
CA ASN A 177 -17.02 -15.88 -4.13
C ASN A 177 -17.07 -16.77 -2.87
N PRO A 178 -18.11 -17.61 -2.68
CA PRO A 178 -18.24 -18.48 -1.51
C PRO A 178 -17.09 -19.47 -1.32
N ASP A 179 -16.42 -19.89 -2.41
CA ASP A 179 -15.28 -20.81 -2.33
C ASP A 179 -14.03 -20.17 -1.70
N PHE A 180 -13.98 -18.82 -1.65
CA PHE A 180 -12.84 -18.04 -1.16
C PHE A 180 -13.14 -17.22 0.08
N ASN A 181 -14.40 -17.22 0.54
CA ASN A 181 -14.83 -16.52 1.75
C ASN A 181 -15.29 -17.52 2.82
N GLN A 182 -15.26 -17.07 4.07
CA GLN A 182 -15.87 -17.76 5.20
C GLN A 182 -17.40 -17.72 5.09
N SER A 183 -18.09 -18.41 5.96
CA SER A 183 -19.57 -18.48 5.94
C SER A 183 -20.26 -17.12 6.12
N ASP A 184 -19.54 -16.11 6.62
CA ASP A 184 -20.05 -14.73 6.74
C ASP A 184 -20.08 -13.97 5.40
N GLY A 185 -19.46 -14.51 4.35
CA GLY A 185 -19.40 -13.91 3.02
C GLY A 185 -18.54 -12.64 2.90
N ILE A 186 -17.82 -12.27 3.98
CA ILE A 186 -17.01 -11.04 4.10
C ILE A 186 -15.54 -11.38 4.18
N HIS A 187 -15.17 -12.26 5.10
CA HIS A 187 -13.78 -12.55 5.40
C HIS A 187 -13.24 -13.67 4.51
N PRO A 188 -12.02 -13.52 3.95
CA PRO A 188 -11.39 -14.59 3.19
C PRO A 188 -11.23 -15.86 4.02
N ASN A 189 -11.53 -17.01 3.45
CA ASN A 189 -11.09 -18.29 3.97
C ASN A 189 -9.61 -18.54 3.57
N PHE A 190 -9.03 -19.69 3.95
CA PHE A 190 -7.63 -19.98 3.64
C PHE A 190 -7.32 -19.95 2.12
N ASN A 191 -8.22 -20.38 1.26
CA ASN A 191 -8.02 -20.30 -0.18
C ASN A 191 -8.05 -18.85 -0.69
N GLY A 192 -8.94 -18.02 -0.14
CA GLY A 192 -8.97 -16.58 -0.41
C GLY A 192 -7.67 -15.88 0.01
N VAL A 193 -7.14 -16.21 1.20
CA VAL A 193 -5.85 -15.65 1.66
C VAL A 193 -4.71 -16.01 0.71
N LYS A 194 -4.67 -17.24 0.17
CA LYS A 194 -3.65 -17.62 -0.83
C LYS A 194 -3.75 -16.77 -2.10
N ILE A 195 -4.97 -16.50 -2.58
CA ILE A 195 -5.17 -15.63 -3.76
C ILE A 195 -4.70 -14.22 -3.47
N ILE A 196 -5.07 -13.65 -2.31
CA ILE A 196 -4.60 -12.31 -1.89
C ILE A 196 -3.08 -12.28 -1.83
N SER A 197 -2.44 -13.30 -1.23
CA SER A 197 -0.98 -13.41 -1.16
C SER A 197 -0.34 -13.40 -2.55
N ILE A 198 -0.83 -14.20 -3.49
CA ILE A 198 -0.33 -14.25 -4.87
C ILE A 198 -0.44 -12.87 -5.55
N ASN A 199 -1.58 -12.21 -5.39
CA ASN A 199 -1.82 -10.91 -6.02
C ASN A 199 -0.95 -9.81 -5.41
N LEU A 200 -0.81 -9.75 -4.07
CA LEU A 200 0.09 -8.82 -3.38
C LEU A 200 1.55 -9.09 -3.72
N LYS A 201 1.99 -10.35 -3.74
CA LYS A 201 3.35 -10.71 -4.13
C LYS A 201 3.72 -10.15 -5.50
N LYS A 202 2.84 -10.26 -6.51
CA LYS A 202 3.07 -9.69 -7.85
C LYS A 202 3.32 -8.18 -7.79
N SER A 203 2.54 -7.46 -6.99
CA SER A 203 2.72 -6.02 -6.79
C SER A 203 4.04 -5.71 -6.08
N ILE A 204 4.34 -6.39 -4.98
CA ILE A 204 5.58 -6.19 -4.21
C ILE A 204 6.82 -6.47 -5.07
N VAL A 205 6.84 -7.58 -5.82
CA VAL A 205 7.97 -7.93 -6.71
C VAL A 205 8.16 -6.87 -7.80
N GLY A 206 7.08 -6.25 -8.27
CA GLY A 206 7.16 -5.12 -9.19
C GLY A 206 7.83 -3.86 -8.61
N LEU A 207 7.83 -3.71 -7.28
CA LEU A 207 8.45 -2.58 -6.57
C LEU A 207 9.95 -2.80 -6.28
N ILE A 208 10.39 -4.05 -6.21
CA ILE A 208 11.75 -4.45 -5.80
C ILE A 208 12.73 -4.49 -6.99
N LYS A 209 12.22 -4.38 -8.21
CA LYS A 209 13.01 -4.49 -9.45
C LYS A 209 13.72 -3.21 -9.80
#